data_b237c08c9a28d696dd243431156bd3ac
#
_entry.id   b237c08c9a28d696dd243431156bd3ac
#
_cell.length_a   1.000
_cell.length_b   1.000
_cell.length_c   1.000
_cell.angle_alpha   90.00
_cell.angle_beta   90.00
_cell.angle_gamma   90.00
#
_symmetry.space_group_name_H-M   'P 1'
#
loop_
_entity.id
_entity.type
_entity.pdbx_description
1 polymer ?
#
loop_
_entity_poly.entity_id
_entity_poly.type
_entity_poly.pdbx_seq_one_letter_code
_entity_poly.pdbx_strand_id
1 'polypeptide(L)'
;MKRILAFLCSAMILCSCVTGFAKEKTVLDFDADFFDFLPWNVETGEWKDGRDKNDKSVIEGENPEKERQEENELSEKKEKQKGNEEVKSIDLIVILDKSGSMYQMTEDTIGGFNSLLEEQRKKNIPVKVSLGMFNQVLDVKYNRVDLKEIKDLGKEDYIPQGTTALMDAVGNTLSALKIKEEVNVKGNKVLIVIITDGMENASKEWNKEAVKQLIGELQEKGYEFVFLGADIDASSVAQGIGIKKESSMKFKKTGEGVQANFKAMSVMLDSVSQGNSILSDMKWKRSIVEDK
;
A
#
# COMPACT_ATOMS: atom_id res chain seq x y z
N MET A 1 -12.54 -13.55 -19.73
CA MET A 1 -12.81 -12.98 -18.39
C MET A 1 -14.26 -12.52 -18.21
N LYS A 2 -14.91 -11.83 -19.18
CA LYS A 2 -16.33 -11.39 -19.07
C LYS A 2 -17.35 -12.53 -18.87
N ARG A 3 -17.07 -13.74 -19.36
CA ARG A 3 -17.96 -14.91 -19.20
C ARG A 3 -17.98 -15.51 -17.78
N ILE A 4 -16.93 -15.33 -17.00
CA ILE A 4 -16.83 -15.87 -15.64
C ILE A 4 -17.59 -14.99 -14.64
N LEU A 5 -17.62 -13.67 -14.87
CA LEU A 5 -18.33 -12.74 -13.99
C LEU A 5 -19.85 -12.89 -14.06
N ALA A 6 -20.39 -13.17 -15.26
CA ALA A 6 -21.81 -13.42 -15.47
C ALA A 6 -22.29 -14.72 -14.79
N PHE A 7 -21.42 -15.73 -14.73
CA PHE A 7 -21.74 -17.01 -14.07
C PHE A 7 -21.80 -16.88 -12.53
N LEU A 8 -20.95 -16.03 -11.95
CA LEU A 8 -20.94 -15.79 -10.50
C LEU A 8 -22.17 -14.99 -10.04
N CYS A 9 -22.63 -14.03 -10.79
CA CYS A 9 -23.88 -13.32 -10.49
C CYS A 9 -25.12 -14.24 -10.59
N SER A 10 -25.18 -15.12 -11.59
CA SER A 10 -26.29 -16.06 -11.75
C SER A 10 -26.34 -17.12 -10.64
N ALA A 11 -25.17 -17.58 -10.15
CA ALA A 11 -25.08 -18.55 -9.06
C ALA A 11 -25.48 -17.97 -7.69
N MET A 12 -25.23 -16.68 -7.45
CA MET A 12 -25.66 -16.01 -6.21
C MET A 12 -27.19 -15.81 -6.13
N ILE A 13 -27.85 -15.57 -7.26
CA ILE A 13 -29.32 -15.40 -7.30
C ILE A 13 -30.04 -16.73 -7.08
N LEU A 14 -29.47 -17.84 -7.54
CA LEU A 14 -30.06 -19.17 -7.37
C LEU A 14 -29.85 -19.75 -5.95
N CYS A 15 -28.81 -19.34 -5.23
CA CYS A 15 -28.54 -19.85 -3.88
C CYS A 15 -29.45 -19.23 -2.79
N SER A 16 -30.06 -18.08 -3.04
CA SER A 16 -30.97 -17.41 -2.10
C SER A 16 -32.40 -17.96 -2.13
N CYS A 17 -32.76 -18.82 -3.11
CA CYS A 17 -34.08 -19.40 -3.22
C CYS A 17 -34.28 -20.76 -2.49
N VAL A 18 -33.22 -21.36 -1.95
CA VAL A 18 -33.27 -22.74 -1.41
C VAL A 18 -33.23 -22.82 0.12
N THR A 19 -32.88 -21.75 0.81
CA THR A 19 -32.90 -21.75 2.28
C THR A 19 -33.92 -20.76 2.81
N GLY A 20 -35.14 -21.25 3.06
CA GLY A 20 -36.21 -20.52 3.74
C GLY A 20 -35.81 -20.20 5.19
N PHE A 21 -35.25 -19.06 5.46
CA PHE A 21 -35.18 -18.43 6.77
C PHE A 21 -35.47 -16.94 6.71
N ALA A 22 -36.26 -16.48 7.66
CA ALA A 22 -37.06 -15.29 7.72
C ALA A 22 -36.29 -13.94 7.63
N LYS A 23 -36.95 -13.01 6.93
CA LYS A 23 -37.12 -11.58 7.19
C LYS A 23 -36.03 -10.80 7.89
N GLU A 24 -35.28 -10.03 7.07
CA GLU A 24 -35.20 -8.58 7.26
C GLU A 24 -34.95 -7.93 5.89
N LYS A 25 -35.77 -6.90 5.56
CA LYS A 25 -35.77 -6.19 4.28
C LYS A 25 -34.57 -5.26 4.20
N THR A 26 -33.64 -5.54 3.28
CA THR A 26 -32.98 -4.50 2.51
C THR A 26 -33.05 -4.91 1.04
N VAL A 27 -34.19 -4.55 0.43
CA VAL A 27 -34.35 -4.60 -1.01
C VAL A 27 -33.51 -3.45 -1.56
N LEU A 28 -32.39 -3.78 -2.21
CA LEU A 28 -31.80 -2.87 -3.18
C LEU A 28 -32.77 -2.84 -4.36
N ASP A 29 -33.58 -1.79 -4.44
CA ASP A 29 -34.36 -1.46 -5.65
C ASP A 29 -33.38 -1.17 -6.77
N PHE A 30 -33.08 -2.18 -7.59
CA PHE A 30 -32.50 -1.96 -8.90
C PHE A 30 -33.62 -1.51 -9.81
N ASP A 31 -33.48 -0.30 -10.37
CA ASP A 31 -34.37 0.25 -11.39
C ASP A 31 -34.51 -0.74 -12.54
N ALA A 32 -35.71 -0.90 -13.07
CA ALA A 32 -36.01 -1.81 -14.18
C ALA A 32 -35.11 -1.56 -15.39
N ASP A 33 -34.65 -0.34 -15.58
CA ASP A 33 -33.78 0.09 -16.67
C ASP A 33 -32.37 -0.52 -16.64
N PHE A 34 -31.94 -1.07 -15.50
CA PHE A 34 -30.63 -1.74 -15.39
C PHE A 34 -30.56 -3.04 -16.22
N PHE A 35 -31.68 -3.72 -16.41
CA PHE A 35 -31.74 -4.98 -17.16
C PHE A 35 -31.77 -4.79 -18.68
N ASP A 36 -32.16 -3.61 -19.15
CA ASP A 36 -32.15 -3.30 -20.59
C ASP A 36 -30.75 -3.10 -21.19
N PHE A 37 -29.77 -2.81 -20.37
CA PHE A 37 -28.38 -2.67 -20.78
C PHE A 37 -27.61 -4.00 -20.87
N LEU A 38 -28.18 -5.10 -20.40
CA LEU A 38 -27.52 -6.39 -20.52
C LEU A 38 -27.76 -7.01 -21.92
N PRO A 39 -26.71 -7.48 -22.59
CA PRO A 39 -26.80 -8.15 -23.87
C PRO A 39 -27.38 -9.57 -23.76
N TRP A 40 -28.13 -9.84 -22.71
CA TRP A 40 -28.72 -11.12 -22.38
C TRP A 40 -30.25 -10.96 -22.18
N ASN A 41 -31.05 -11.77 -22.89
CA ASN A 41 -32.49 -11.81 -22.66
C ASN A 41 -32.80 -12.78 -21.51
N VAL A 42 -33.29 -12.25 -20.38
CA VAL A 42 -33.57 -13.04 -19.16
C VAL A 42 -34.76 -13.98 -19.35
N GLU A 43 -35.71 -13.64 -20.24
CA GLU A 43 -36.91 -14.44 -20.49
C GLU A 43 -36.66 -15.63 -21.43
N THR A 44 -35.82 -15.45 -22.45
CA THR A 44 -35.52 -16.48 -23.43
C THR A 44 -34.24 -17.26 -23.18
N GLY A 45 -33.36 -16.75 -22.30
CA GLY A 45 -32.05 -17.36 -21.99
C GLY A 45 -31.04 -17.25 -23.16
N GLU A 46 -31.23 -16.28 -24.04
CA GLU A 46 -30.35 -16.09 -25.20
C GLU A 46 -29.69 -14.72 -25.22
N TRP A 47 -28.49 -14.64 -25.85
CA TRP A 47 -27.81 -13.37 -26.06
C TRP A 47 -28.54 -12.55 -27.12
N LYS A 48 -28.78 -11.27 -26.88
CA LYS A 48 -29.24 -10.29 -27.86
C LYS A 48 -28.10 -10.03 -28.85
N ASP A 49 -27.80 -11.03 -29.71
CA ASP A 49 -26.77 -10.92 -30.72
C ASP A 49 -27.44 -10.43 -32.03
N GLY A 50 -27.29 -9.14 -32.28
CA GLY A 50 -27.81 -8.48 -33.47
C GLY A 50 -26.99 -8.74 -34.74
N ARG A 51 -26.20 -9.80 -34.81
CA ARG A 51 -25.40 -10.14 -35.99
C ARG A 51 -26.24 -10.94 -37.00
N ASP A 52 -26.53 -10.29 -38.12
CA ASP A 52 -27.08 -10.96 -39.32
C ASP A 52 -26.07 -12.00 -39.81
N LYS A 53 -26.49 -13.26 -39.90
CA LYS A 53 -25.63 -14.39 -40.27
C LYS A 53 -25.08 -14.33 -41.71
N ASN A 54 -25.33 -13.25 -42.44
CA ASN A 54 -24.94 -13.10 -43.86
C ASN A 54 -23.93 -11.98 -44.16
N ASP A 55 -23.40 -11.28 -43.13
CA ASP A 55 -22.35 -10.30 -43.38
C ASP A 55 -20.98 -10.97 -43.41
N LYS A 56 -20.49 -11.28 -44.61
CA LYS A 56 -19.11 -11.66 -44.90
C LYS A 56 -18.24 -10.43 -45.12
N SER A 57 -18.32 -9.41 -44.27
CA SER A 57 -17.32 -8.36 -44.24
C SER A 57 -16.08 -8.90 -43.56
N VAL A 58 -14.99 -8.90 -44.30
CA VAL A 58 -13.64 -9.28 -43.91
C VAL A 58 -13.24 -8.48 -42.67
N ILE A 59 -13.07 -9.16 -41.55
CA ILE A 59 -12.38 -8.57 -40.36
C ILE A 59 -10.93 -8.45 -40.78
N GLU A 60 -10.51 -7.25 -41.20
CA GLU A 60 -9.10 -6.91 -41.26
C GLU A 60 -8.51 -7.12 -39.86
N GLY A 61 -7.53 -7.99 -39.75
CA GLY A 61 -6.93 -8.41 -38.50
C GLY A 61 -6.35 -7.19 -37.77
N GLU A 62 -6.90 -6.87 -36.63
CA GLU A 62 -6.28 -5.98 -35.71
C GLU A 62 -4.91 -6.55 -35.37
N ASN A 63 -3.87 -5.77 -35.63
CA ASN A 63 -2.49 -6.18 -35.42
C ASN A 63 -2.20 -6.15 -33.90
N PRO A 64 -2.00 -7.30 -33.24
CA PRO A 64 -1.79 -7.36 -31.79
C PRO A 64 -0.52 -6.62 -31.32
N GLU A 65 0.42 -6.32 -32.22
CA GLU A 65 1.58 -5.50 -31.94
C GLU A 65 1.21 -4.00 -31.85
N LYS A 66 0.19 -3.55 -32.62
CA LYS A 66 -0.27 -2.16 -32.59
C LYS A 66 -1.06 -1.87 -31.30
N GLU A 67 -1.89 -2.79 -30.85
CA GLU A 67 -2.60 -2.66 -29.57
C GLU A 67 -1.61 -2.62 -28.39
N ARG A 68 -0.58 -3.47 -28.39
CA ARG A 68 0.48 -3.44 -27.38
C ARG A 68 1.28 -2.12 -27.41
N GLN A 69 1.52 -1.56 -28.58
CA GLN A 69 2.21 -0.28 -28.69
C GLN A 69 1.34 0.87 -28.17
N GLU A 70 0.06 0.90 -28.50
CA GLU A 70 -0.88 1.90 -28.01
C GLU A 70 -1.12 1.79 -26.49
N GLU A 71 -1.20 0.58 -25.93
CA GLU A 71 -1.26 0.37 -24.49
C GLU A 71 0.03 0.83 -23.78
N ASN A 72 1.18 0.55 -24.36
CA ASN A 72 2.47 1.00 -23.81
C ASN A 72 2.62 2.53 -23.90
N GLU A 73 2.26 3.15 -25.02
CA GLU A 73 2.26 4.61 -25.16
C GLU A 73 1.27 5.29 -24.20
N LEU A 74 0.10 4.69 -23.98
CA LEU A 74 -0.89 5.20 -23.05
C LEU A 74 -0.43 5.06 -21.59
N SER A 75 0.27 3.97 -21.27
CA SER A 75 0.87 3.77 -19.95
C SER A 75 2.01 4.75 -19.71
N GLU A 76 2.90 4.96 -20.68
CA GLU A 76 3.97 5.95 -20.60
C GLU A 76 3.44 7.40 -20.52
N LYS A 77 2.37 7.73 -21.24
CA LYS A 77 1.70 9.04 -21.14
C LYS A 77 1.06 9.24 -19.77
N LYS A 78 0.45 8.21 -19.18
CA LYS A 78 -0.09 8.25 -17.82
C LYS A 78 1.01 8.40 -16.77
N GLU A 79 2.16 7.75 -16.94
CA GLU A 79 3.32 7.92 -16.05
C GLU A 79 3.95 9.32 -16.19
N LYS A 80 4.10 9.85 -17.41
CA LYS A 80 4.58 11.21 -17.64
C LYS A 80 3.63 12.30 -17.12
N GLN A 81 2.32 12.07 -17.15
CA GLN A 81 1.35 12.99 -16.54
C GLN A 81 1.33 12.93 -15.01
N LYS A 82 1.63 11.77 -14.39
CA LYS A 82 1.82 11.65 -12.93
C LYS A 82 3.06 12.40 -12.42
N GLY A 83 4.10 12.59 -13.24
CA GLY A 83 5.35 13.25 -12.87
C GLY A 83 5.30 14.78 -12.81
N ASN A 84 4.17 15.43 -13.11
CA ASN A 84 4.09 16.90 -13.18
C ASN A 84 3.12 17.51 -12.16
N GLU A 85 2.65 16.76 -11.17
CA GLU A 85 1.90 17.33 -10.04
C GLU A 85 2.86 17.90 -9.00
N GLU A 86 2.75 19.19 -8.72
CA GLU A 86 3.49 19.85 -7.65
C GLU A 86 3.19 19.19 -6.31
N VAL A 87 4.21 18.68 -5.64
CA VAL A 87 4.09 18.08 -4.30
C VAL A 87 3.95 19.19 -3.28
N LYS A 88 2.82 19.24 -2.61
CA LYS A 88 2.47 20.26 -1.62
C LYS A 88 2.74 19.81 -0.19
N SER A 89 2.62 18.52 0.07
CA SER A 89 2.84 17.93 1.38
C SER A 89 3.16 16.44 1.26
N ILE A 90 3.76 15.89 2.33
CA ILE A 90 4.05 14.46 2.43
C ILE A 90 3.49 13.96 3.77
N ASP A 91 2.74 12.86 3.73
CA ASP A 91 2.44 12.05 4.91
C ASP A 91 3.47 10.92 5.00
N LEU A 92 4.35 11.00 5.98
CA LEU A 92 5.28 9.92 6.34
C LEU A 92 4.66 9.07 7.44
N ILE A 93 4.42 7.80 7.14
CA ILE A 93 3.92 6.83 8.10
C ILE A 93 5.02 5.81 8.39
N VAL A 94 5.45 5.74 9.63
CA VAL A 94 6.47 4.78 10.09
C VAL A 94 5.80 3.75 10.99
N ILE A 95 5.90 2.48 10.59
CA ILE A 95 5.47 1.32 11.37
C ILE A 95 6.75 0.64 11.86
N LEU A 96 7.09 0.89 13.12
CA LEU A 96 8.38 0.54 13.70
C LEU A 96 8.24 -0.58 14.72
N ASP A 97 8.95 -1.66 14.49
CA ASP A 97 9.03 -2.78 15.42
C ASP A 97 9.72 -2.35 16.74
N LYS A 98 9.06 -2.66 17.86
CA LYS A 98 9.63 -2.59 19.21
C LYS A 98 9.51 -3.93 19.95
N SER A 99 9.56 -5.05 19.21
CA SER A 99 9.65 -6.38 19.80
C SER A 99 10.99 -6.59 20.51
N GLY A 100 11.07 -7.63 21.34
CA GLY A 100 12.25 -7.88 22.17
C GLY A 100 13.56 -8.04 21.40
N SER A 101 13.50 -8.47 20.14
CA SER A 101 14.66 -8.61 19.26
C SER A 101 15.33 -7.28 18.91
N MET A 102 14.59 -6.16 18.95
CA MET A 102 15.10 -4.80 18.72
C MET A 102 15.92 -4.21 19.89
N TYR A 103 15.99 -4.90 21.03
CA TYR A 103 16.58 -4.36 22.27
C TYR A 103 18.01 -3.84 22.09
N GLN A 104 18.86 -4.59 21.38
CA GLN A 104 20.27 -4.19 21.16
C GLN A 104 20.43 -2.96 20.26
N MET A 105 19.39 -2.57 19.53
CA MET A 105 19.37 -1.45 18.59
C MET A 105 18.57 -0.25 19.12
N THR A 106 18.22 -0.24 20.41
CA THR A 106 17.36 0.79 21.02
C THR A 106 17.89 2.20 20.81
N GLU A 107 19.16 2.44 21.18
CA GLU A 107 19.77 3.78 21.11
C GLU A 107 19.95 4.24 19.66
N ASP A 108 20.32 3.32 18.77
CA ASP A 108 20.47 3.62 17.33
C ASP A 108 19.12 3.89 16.65
N THR A 109 18.06 3.20 17.09
CA THR A 109 16.70 3.45 16.58
C THR A 109 16.21 4.84 16.99
N ILE A 110 16.35 5.19 18.27
CA ILE A 110 16.00 6.52 18.79
C ILE A 110 16.82 7.60 18.09
N GLY A 111 18.15 7.45 18.06
CA GLY A 111 19.06 8.42 17.46
C GLY A 111 18.84 8.58 15.96
N GLY A 112 18.61 7.48 15.24
CA GLY A 112 18.33 7.49 13.81
C GLY A 112 17.02 8.18 13.47
N PHE A 113 15.94 7.90 14.23
CA PHE A 113 14.67 8.58 14.05
C PHE A 113 14.77 10.09 14.32
N ASN A 114 15.42 10.48 15.42
CA ASN A 114 15.60 11.89 15.76
C ASN A 114 16.46 12.63 14.71
N SER A 115 17.51 11.97 14.19
CA SER A 115 18.33 12.52 13.11
C SER A 115 17.53 12.73 11.83
N LEU A 116 16.65 11.79 11.48
CA LEU A 116 15.71 11.94 10.35
C LEU A 116 14.83 13.18 10.53
N LEU A 117 14.24 13.36 11.73
CA LEU A 117 13.38 14.51 12.01
C LEU A 117 14.17 15.83 11.89
N GLU A 118 15.39 15.89 12.48
CA GLU A 118 16.23 17.07 12.42
C GLU A 118 16.61 17.44 10.98
N GLU A 119 16.97 16.45 10.17
CA GLU A 119 17.34 16.65 8.77
C GLU A 119 16.16 17.15 7.94
N GLN A 120 14.98 16.58 8.13
CA GLN A 120 13.78 16.97 7.39
C GLN A 120 13.23 18.33 7.83
N ARG A 121 13.37 18.72 9.11
CA ARG A 121 12.99 20.06 9.60
C ARG A 121 13.73 21.21 8.88
N LYS A 122 14.89 20.92 8.33
CA LYS A 122 15.70 21.91 7.56
C LYS A 122 15.18 22.12 6.14
N LYS A 123 14.20 21.30 5.70
CA LYS A 123 13.65 21.34 4.34
C LYS A 123 12.32 22.10 4.30
N ASN A 124 11.97 22.61 3.12
CA ASN A 124 10.83 23.51 2.96
C ASN A 124 9.49 22.82 2.67
N ILE A 125 9.47 21.49 2.46
CA ILE A 125 8.22 20.78 2.18
C ILE A 125 7.54 20.42 3.49
N PRO A 126 6.22 20.69 3.64
CA PRO A 126 5.44 20.27 4.78
C PRO A 126 5.39 18.73 4.86
N VAL A 127 5.86 18.17 5.97
CA VAL A 127 5.77 16.74 6.26
C VAL A 127 4.92 16.55 7.50
N LYS A 128 3.91 15.68 7.41
CA LYS A 128 3.17 15.17 8.55
C LYS A 128 3.64 13.77 8.87
N VAL A 129 3.93 13.50 10.15
CA VAL A 129 4.47 12.22 10.58
C VAL A 129 3.45 11.47 11.42
N SER A 130 3.27 10.20 11.08
CA SER A 130 2.63 9.21 11.93
C SER A 130 3.67 8.17 12.33
N LEU A 131 3.79 7.89 13.61
CA LEU A 131 4.67 6.87 14.15
C LEU A 131 3.85 5.87 14.97
N GLY A 132 3.70 4.67 14.44
CA GLY A 132 3.18 3.50 15.14
C GLY A 132 4.34 2.59 15.54
N MET A 133 4.50 2.34 16.81
CA MET A 133 5.48 1.40 17.34
C MET A 133 4.76 0.14 17.80
N PHE A 134 5.23 -1.03 17.38
CA PHE A 134 4.50 -2.27 17.65
C PHE A 134 5.38 -3.37 18.23
N ASN A 135 4.77 -4.19 19.05
CA ASN A 135 5.19 -5.53 19.46
C ASN A 135 3.97 -6.45 19.35
N GLN A 136 3.42 -7.00 20.42
CA GLN A 136 2.09 -7.64 20.43
C GLN A 136 0.94 -6.62 20.47
N VAL A 137 1.22 -5.34 20.60
CA VAL A 137 0.27 -4.23 20.61
C VAL A 137 0.82 -3.08 19.76
N LEU A 138 -0.05 -2.40 19.02
CA LEU A 138 0.30 -1.17 18.31
C LEU A 138 0.13 0.03 19.24
N ASP A 139 1.22 0.78 19.44
CA ASP A 139 1.28 2.03 20.19
C ASP A 139 1.50 3.19 19.22
N VAL A 140 0.51 4.07 19.08
CA VAL A 140 0.57 5.21 18.15
C VAL A 140 1.10 6.42 18.89
N LYS A 141 2.39 6.71 18.73
CA LYS A 141 3.06 7.86 19.33
C LYS A 141 2.68 9.18 18.67
N TYR A 142 2.68 9.21 17.34
CA TYR A 142 2.30 10.37 16.53
C TYR A 142 1.26 9.98 15.49
N ASN A 143 0.27 10.85 15.27
CA ASN A 143 -0.79 10.63 14.29
C ASN A 143 -0.99 11.88 13.44
N ARG A 144 -0.31 11.95 12.29
CA ARG A 144 -0.32 13.10 11.36
C ARG A 144 0.08 14.42 12.02
N VAL A 145 1.06 14.39 12.90
CA VAL A 145 1.61 15.58 13.55
C VAL A 145 2.55 16.30 12.58
N ASP A 146 2.50 17.63 12.54
CA ASP A 146 3.47 18.40 11.74
C ASP A 146 4.89 18.12 12.24
N LEU A 147 5.79 17.84 11.30
CA LEU A 147 7.19 17.53 11.61
C LEU A 147 7.86 18.55 12.54
N LYS A 148 7.47 19.83 12.42
CA LYS A 148 8.03 20.90 13.24
C LYS A 148 7.56 20.87 14.69
N GLU A 149 6.44 20.22 14.97
CA GLU A 149 5.83 20.09 16.29
C GLU A 149 6.22 18.79 17.02
N ILE A 150 6.81 17.83 16.28
CA ILE A 150 7.22 16.54 16.85
C ILE A 150 8.41 16.77 17.81
N LYS A 151 8.31 16.18 18.98
CA LYS A 151 9.44 16.09 19.92
C LYS A 151 10.31 14.88 19.58
N ASP A 152 11.59 15.00 19.86
CA ASP A 152 12.51 13.89 19.71
C ASP A 152 12.12 12.73 20.67
N LEU A 153 12.35 11.50 20.21
CA LEU A 153 12.10 10.32 21.05
C LEU A 153 13.13 10.25 22.18
N GLY A 154 12.65 9.98 23.40
CA GLY A 154 13.47 9.60 24.54
C GLY A 154 13.54 8.08 24.74
N LYS A 155 14.37 7.64 25.70
CA LYS A 155 14.48 6.21 26.05
C LYS A 155 13.17 5.64 26.62
N GLU A 156 12.34 6.48 27.21
CA GLU A 156 11.03 6.15 27.73
C GLU A 156 9.97 5.92 26.63
N ASP A 157 10.22 6.43 25.43
CA ASP A 157 9.27 6.33 24.31
C ASP A 157 9.43 5.01 23.54
N TYR A 158 10.66 4.47 23.48
CA TYR A 158 10.96 3.27 22.70
C TYR A 158 11.59 2.20 23.60
N ILE A 159 10.77 1.28 24.10
CA ILE A 159 11.15 0.21 25.01
C ILE A 159 10.88 -1.13 24.31
N PRO A 160 11.87 -1.74 23.67
CA PRO A 160 11.72 -3.03 22.99
C PRO A 160 11.44 -4.16 23.96
N GLN A 161 10.32 -4.88 23.73
CA GLN A 161 9.92 -6.05 24.50
C GLN A 161 8.83 -6.86 23.78
N GLY A 162 8.63 -8.09 24.21
CA GLY A 162 7.52 -8.95 23.74
C GLY A 162 7.75 -9.55 22.35
N THR A 163 6.65 -9.86 21.68
CA THR A 163 6.54 -10.58 20.40
C THR A 163 6.25 -9.62 19.24
N THR A 164 6.10 -10.14 18.01
CA THR A 164 5.99 -9.36 16.77
C THR A 164 4.64 -9.61 16.12
N ALA A 165 3.65 -8.74 16.34
CA ALA A 165 2.34 -8.78 15.68
C ALA A 165 2.33 -7.84 14.45
N LEU A 166 3.11 -8.19 13.43
CA LEU A 166 3.33 -7.36 12.24
C LEU A 166 2.04 -7.14 11.43
N MET A 167 1.24 -8.20 11.23
CA MET A 167 0.01 -8.08 10.43
C MET A 167 -1.01 -7.18 11.14
N ASP A 168 -1.17 -7.31 12.47
CA ASP A 168 -2.05 -6.45 13.24
C ASP A 168 -1.59 -4.99 13.20
N ALA A 169 -0.28 -4.74 13.34
CA ALA A 169 0.28 -3.39 13.27
C ALA A 169 0.05 -2.73 11.91
N VAL A 170 0.33 -3.46 10.81
CA VAL A 170 0.13 -2.94 9.46
C VAL A 170 -1.35 -2.76 9.18
N GLY A 171 -2.18 -3.78 9.42
CA GLY A 171 -3.62 -3.75 9.15
C GLY A 171 -4.32 -2.62 9.90
N ASN A 172 -4.06 -2.46 11.20
CA ASN A 172 -4.66 -1.41 12.03
C ASN A 172 -4.21 0.00 11.58
N THR A 173 -2.92 0.18 11.27
CA THR A 173 -2.41 1.47 10.77
C THR A 173 -3.05 1.83 9.43
N LEU A 174 -3.07 0.90 8.47
CA LEU A 174 -3.56 1.18 7.13
C LEU A 174 -5.09 1.34 7.07
N SER A 175 -5.84 0.58 7.87
CA SER A 175 -7.30 0.76 7.95
C SER A 175 -7.67 2.13 8.51
N ALA A 176 -6.93 2.62 9.52
CA ALA A 176 -7.10 3.95 10.06
C ALA A 176 -6.75 5.06 9.03
N LEU A 177 -5.75 4.83 8.18
CA LEU A 177 -5.39 5.76 7.10
C LEU A 177 -6.42 5.79 5.97
N LYS A 178 -6.99 4.63 5.61
CA LYS A 178 -7.94 4.49 4.50
C LYS A 178 -9.15 5.39 4.64
N ILE A 179 -9.62 5.62 5.86
CA ILE A 179 -10.81 6.43 6.16
C ILE A 179 -10.51 7.93 6.36
N LYS A 180 -9.24 8.34 6.33
CA LYS A 180 -8.85 9.76 6.50
C LYS A 180 -8.88 10.49 5.16
N GLU A 181 -9.90 11.31 4.94
CA GLU A 181 -10.04 12.12 3.74
C GLU A 181 -8.89 13.15 3.58
N GLU A 182 -8.38 13.68 4.69
CA GLU A 182 -7.30 14.67 4.70
C GLU A 182 -5.96 14.15 4.13
N VAL A 183 -5.80 12.84 4.04
CA VAL A 183 -4.62 12.21 3.42
C VAL A 183 -4.76 12.15 1.90
N ASN A 184 -6.00 12.03 1.40
CA ASN A 184 -6.31 11.85 -0.02
C ASN A 184 -6.53 13.20 -0.75
N VAL A 185 -5.75 14.23 -0.42
CA VAL A 185 -5.86 15.53 -1.08
C VAL A 185 -4.85 15.67 -2.21
N LYS A 186 -5.24 16.42 -3.25
CA LYS A 186 -4.38 16.65 -4.42
C LYS A 186 -3.06 17.34 -4.05
N GLY A 187 -1.95 16.75 -4.50
CA GLY A 187 -0.59 17.23 -4.21
C GLY A 187 -0.02 16.68 -2.90
N ASN A 188 -0.78 15.91 -2.13
CA ASN A 188 -0.23 15.17 -1.00
C ASN A 188 0.33 13.82 -1.48
N LYS A 189 1.53 13.48 -1.01
CA LYS A 189 2.16 12.17 -1.24
C LYS A 189 2.17 11.38 0.06
N VAL A 190 2.01 10.08 -0.03
CA VAL A 190 1.98 9.19 1.14
C VAL A 190 3.08 8.16 1.02
N LEU A 191 3.99 8.15 1.98
CA LEU A 191 5.07 7.18 2.09
C LEU A 191 4.90 6.36 3.38
N ILE A 192 4.72 5.07 3.24
CA ILE A 192 4.63 4.13 4.37
C ILE A 192 5.91 3.31 4.45
N VAL A 193 6.61 3.36 5.58
CA VAL A 193 7.83 2.61 5.83
C VAL A 193 7.61 1.65 6.99
N ILE A 194 7.79 0.35 6.73
CA ILE A 194 7.70 -0.71 7.72
C ILE A 194 9.13 -1.13 8.05
N ILE A 195 9.49 -1.09 9.34
CA ILE A 195 10.82 -1.47 9.83
C ILE A 195 10.65 -2.57 10.88
N THR A 196 11.24 -3.74 10.65
CA THR A 196 11.18 -4.87 11.58
C THR A 196 12.47 -5.70 11.50
N ASP A 197 12.87 -6.31 12.61
CA ASP A 197 13.96 -7.29 12.67
C ASP A 197 13.44 -8.72 12.95
N GLY A 198 12.12 -8.87 13.10
CA GLY A 198 11.45 -10.09 13.47
C GLY A 198 10.49 -10.65 12.42
N MET A 199 10.22 -11.94 12.54
CA MET A 199 9.17 -12.60 11.79
C MET A 199 7.83 -12.43 12.52
N GLU A 200 6.75 -12.31 11.75
CA GLU A 200 5.39 -12.36 12.27
C GLU A 200 5.17 -13.61 13.15
N ASN A 201 4.71 -13.42 14.38
CA ASN A 201 4.49 -14.53 15.31
C ASN A 201 3.38 -14.30 16.36
N ALA A 202 2.65 -13.18 16.30
CA ALA A 202 1.73 -12.80 17.37
C ALA A 202 0.42 -12.13 16.92
N SER A 203 0.21 -11.88 15.64
CA SER A 203 -1.02 -11.27 15.11
C SER A 203 -2.25 -12.14 15.32
N LYS A 204 -3.39 -11.51 15.64
CA LYS A 204 -4.66 -12.17 15.93
C LYS A 204 -5.83 -11.56 15.18
N GLU A 205 -5.75 -10.31 14.78
CA GLU A 205 -6.85 -9.55 14.17
C GLU A 205 -6.75 -9.56 12.64
N TRP A 206 -5.54 -9.45 12.10
CA TRP A 206 -5.27 -9.37 10.68
C TRP A 206 -4.49 -10.58 10.18
N ASN A 207 -4.94 -11.15 9.07
CA ASN A 207 -4.17 -12.14 8.34
C ASN A 207 -3.44 -11.50 7.15
N LYS A 208 -2.52 -12.25 6.58
CA LYS A 208 -1.66 -11.81 5.47
C LYS A 208 -2.45 -11.40 4.22
N GLU A 209 -3.52 -12.11 3.92
CA GLU A 209 -4.37 -11.89 2.75
C GLU A 209 -5.13 -10.56 2.87
N ALA A 210 -5.71 -10.27 4.03
CA ALA A 210 -6.41 -9.02 4.30
C ALA A 210 -5.46 -7.81 4.27
N VAL A 211 -4.26 -7.93 4.85
CA VAL A 211 -3.22 -6.90 4.76
C VAL A 211 -2.80 -6.68 3.32
N LYS A 212 -2.58 -7.75 2.55
CA LYS A 212 -2.21 -7.66 1.13
C LYS A 212 -3.27 -6.95 0.30
N GLN A 213 -4.54 -7.25 0.52
CA GLN A 213 -5.63 -6.56 -0.15
C GLN A 213 -5.62 -5.06 0.16
N LEU A 214 -5.50 -4.70 1.45
CA LEU A 214 -5.49 -3.32 1.90
C LEU A 214 -4.30 -2.52 1.33
N ILE A 215 -3.12 -3.12 1.27
CA ILE A 215 -1.94 -2.53 0.62
C ILE A 215 -2.21 -2.30 -0.86
N GLY A 216 -2.79 -3.27 -1.58
CA GLY A 216 -3.14 -3.13 -3.00
C GLY A 216 -4.08 -1.97 -3.25
N GLU A 217 -5.16 -1.85 -2.47
CA GLU A 217 -6.12 -0.75 -2.57
C GLU A 217 -5.49 0.64 -2.34
N LEU A 218 -4.53 0.73 -1.42
CA LEU A 218 -3.83 1.99 -1.14
C LEU A 218 -2.76 2.30 -2.21
N GLN A 219 -2.10 1.29 -2.76
CA GLN A 219 -1.20 1.45 -3.91
C GLN A 219 -1.93 1.98 -5.15
N GLU A 220 -3.16 1.55 -5.40
CA GLU A 220 -4.00 2.09 -6.48
C GLU A 220 -4.31 3.58 -6.28
N LYS A 221 -4.39 4.05 -5.04
CA LYS A 221 -4.50 5.47 -4.69
C LYS A 221 -3.18 6.24 -4.80
N GLY A 222 -2.07 5.57 -5.13
CA GLY A 222 -0.76 6.18 -5.27
C GLY A 222 0.06 6.24 -3.99
N TYR A 223 -0.31 5.47 -2.95
CA TYR A 223 0.51 5.34 -1.75
C TYR A 223 1.74 4.50 -2.03
N GLU A 224 2.87 4.93 -1.53
CA GLU A 224 4.14 4.23 -1.70
C GLU A 224 4.52 3.47 -0.42
N PHE A 225 4.97 2.23 -0.59
CA PHE A 225 5.31 1.32 0.50
C PHE A 225 6.76 0.90 0.42
N VAL A 226 7.44 0.89 1.57
CA VAL A 226 8.79 0.36 1.75
C VAL A 226 8.81 -0.63 2.91
N PHE A 227 9.49 -1.74 2.72
CA PHE A 227 9.69 -2.75 3.73
C PHE A 227 11.19 -2.93 4.01
N LEU A 228 11.61 -2.62 5.23
CA LEU A 228 12.98 -2.75 5.71
C LEU A 228 13.03 -3.87 6.75
N GLY A 229 13.67 -4.97 6.42
CA GLY A 229 13.74 -6.15 7.28
C GLY A 229 15.18 -6.49 7.67
N ALA A 230 15.47 -6.70 8.98
CA ALA A 230 16.76 -7.19 9.44
C ALA A 230 16.75 -8.72 9.52
N ASP A 231 17.83 -9.35 9.06
CA ASP A 231 18.08 -10.79 9.20
C ASP A 231 16.97 -11.77 8.75
N ILE A 232 15.94 -11.23 8.09
CA ILE A 232 14.83 -11.97 7.51
C ILE A 232 14.90 -11.91 5.97
N ASP A 233 14.19 -12.78 5.29
CA ASP A 233 13.95 -12.59 3.85
C ASP A 233 12.93 -11.46 3.66
N ALA A 234 13.42 -10.22 3.80
CA ALA A 234 12.60 -9.01 3.68
C ALA A 234 11.83 -8.96 2.35
N SER A 235 12.44 -9.50 1.29
CA SER A 235 11.81 -9.54 -0.03
C SER A 235 10.61 -10.49 -0.07
N SER A 236 10.76 -11.69 0.51
CA SER A 236 9.67 -12.68 0.57
C SER A 236 8.53 -12.22 1.48
N VAL A 237 8.84 -11.63 2.64
CA VAL A 237 7.84 -11.08 3.56
C VAL A 237 7.09 -9.94 2.88
N ALA A 238 7.78 -8.98 2.30
CA ALA A 238 7.20 -7.84 1.57
C ALA A 238 6.27 -8.29 0.45
N GLN A 239 6.73 -9.17 -0.45
CA GLN A 239 5.91 -9.71 -1.55
C GLN A 239 4.69 -10.46 -1.02
N GLY A 240 4.84 -11.16 0.08
CA GLY A 240 3.75 -11.86 0.72
C GLY A 240 2.60 -10.96 1.14
N ILE A 241 2.86 -9.73 1.51
CA ILE A 241 1.85 -8.71 1.87
C ILE A 241 1.59 -7.70 0.74
N GLY A 242 2.04 -7.98 -0.49
CA GLY A 242 1.72 -7.15 -1.66
C GLY A 242 2.67 -5.98 -1.92
N ILE A 243 3.77 -5.85 -1.17
CA ILE A 243 4.81 -4.85 -1.44
C ILE A 243 5.78 -5.41 -2.48
N LYS A 244 6.11 -4.62 -3.50
CA LYS A 244 7.05 -5.05 -4.55
C LYS A 244 8.44 -5.34 -3.98
N LYS A 245 9.13 -6.33 -4.57
CA LYS A 245 10.52 -6.67 -4.22
C LYS A 245 11.45 -5.45 -4.29
N GLU A 246 11.24 -4.59 -5.27
CA GLU A 246 12.02 -3.37 -5.49
C GLU A 246 11.85 -2.36 -4.35
N SER A 247 10.72 -2.41 -3.64
CA SER A 247 10.42 -1.57 -2.46
C SER A 247 10.78 -2.25 -1.15
N SER A 248 11.55 -3.34 -1.19
CA SER A 248 12.05 -4.00 0.01
C SER A 248 13.57 -4.00 0.06
N MET A 249 14.12 -3.99 1.27
CA MET A 249 15.55 -4.07 1.50
C MET A 249 15.85 -4.82 2.79
N LYS A 250 16.86 -5.70 2.74
CA LYS A 250 17.43 -6.31 3.92
C LYS A 250 18.50 -5.38 4.50
N PHE A 251 18.46 -5.13 5.80
CA PHE A 251 19.51 -4.42 6.52
C PHE A 251 20.20 -5.33 7.56
N LYS A 252 21.39 -4.94 8.01
CA LYS A 252 22.11 -5.65 9.05
C LYS A 252 21.50 -5.36 10.42
N LYS A 253 21.34 -6.38 11.26
CA LYS A 253 20.85 -6.25 12.63
C LYS A 253 21.94 -5.65 13.54
N THR A 254 22.35 -4.44 13.26
CA THR A 254 23.33 -3.64 13.98
C THR A 254 22.85 -2.21 14.09
N GLY A 255 23.46 -1.42 14.98
CA GLY A 255 23.17 0.00 15.11
C GLY A 255 23.38 0.74 13.80
N GLU A 256 24.50 0.47 13.08
CA GLU A 256 24.78 1.08 11.77
C GLU A 256 23.70 0.73 10.74
N GLY A 257 23.23 -0.52 10.73
CA GLY A 257 22.16 -0.95 9.84
C GLY A 257 20.84 -0.21 10.09
N VAL A 258 20.49 0.00 11.35
CA VAL A 258 19.30 0.79 11.73
C VAL A 258 19.45 2.25 11.34
N GLN A 259 20.62 2.86 11.61
CA GLN A 259 20.90 4.26 11.21
C GLN A 259 20.84 4.42 9.67
N ALA A 260 21.36 3.43 8.92
CA ALA A 260 21.27 3.42 7.45
C ALA A 260 19.81 3.43 6.95
N ASN A 261 18.87 2.77 7.65
CA ASN A 261 17.45 2.83 7.31
C ASN A 261 16.88 4.24 7.40
N PHE A 262 17.16 4.96 8.49
CA PHE A 262 16.68 6.34 8.66
C PHE A 262 17.31 7.30 7.65
N LYS A 263 18.59 7.11 7.32
CA LYS A 263 19.23 7.83 6.22
C LYS A 263 18.58 7.54 4.86
N ALA A 264 18.24 6.28 4.60
CA ALA A 264 17.50 5.89 3.41
C ALA A 264 16.12 6.56 3.35
N MET A 265 15.41 6.64 4.48
CA MET A 265 14.13 7.36 4.57
C MET A 265 14.27 8.84 4.26
N SER A 266 15.36 9.49 4.67
CA SER A 266 15.65 10.88 4.28
C SER A 266 15.78 11.04 2.77
N VAL A 267 16.50 10.11 2.12
CA VAL A 267 16.64 10.09 0.64
C VAL A 267 15.30 9.82 -0.05
N MET A 268 14.47 8.92 0.50
CA MET A 268 13.13 8.66 -0.03
C MET A 268 12.25 9.90 0.03
N LEU A 269 12.23 10.61 1.17
CA LEU A 269 11.48 11.84 1.33
C LEU A 269 11.94 12.92 0.36
N ASP A 270 13.24 13.04 0.10
CA ASP A 270 13.77 13.96 -0.90
C ASP A 270 13.28 13.63 -2.31
N SER A 271 13.30 12.35 -2.67
CA SER A 271 12.81 11.88 -3.97
C SER A 271 11.32 12.17 -4.14
N VAL A 272 10.52 11.79 -3.13
CA VAL A 272 9.06 12.02 -3.12
C VAL A 272 8.74 13.52 -3.16
N SER A 273 9.51 14.35 -2.46
CA SER A 273 9.34 15.81 -2.46
C SER A 273 9.52 16.45 -3.84
N GLN A 274 10.33 15.83 -4.68
CA GLN A 274 10.57 16.23 -6.07
C GLN A 274 9.54 15.65 -7.05
N GLY A 275 8.53 14.93 -6.55
CA GLY A 275 7.50 14.28 -7.35
C GLY A 275 7.91 12.92 -7.93
N ASN A 276 9.11 12.42 -7.60
CA ASN A 276 9.57 11.12 -8.05
C ASN A 276 8.96 9.99 -7.21
N SER A 277 8.68 8.85 -7.84
CA SER A 277 8.37 7.62 -7.10
C SER A 277 9.66 7.00 -6.52
N ILE A 278 9.56 6.40 -5.34
CA ILE A 278 10.66 5.63 -4.74
C ILE A 278 11.12 4.46 -5.62
N LEU A 279 10.27 4.01 -6.54
CA LEU A 279 10.61 2.95 -7.50
C LEU A 279 11.41 3.49 -8.69
N SER A 280 11.19 4.74 -9.11
CA SER A 280 11.94 5.36 -10.20
C SER A 280 13.32 5.84 -9.78
N ASP A 281 13.47 6.24 -8.49
CA ASP A 281 14.75 6.69 -7.93
C ASP A 281 15.18 5.78 -6.78
N MET A 282 15.94 4.75 -7.13
CA MET A 282 16.43 3.71 -6.19
C MET A 282 17.67 4.16 -5.38
N LYS A 283 17.99 5.46 -5.35
CA LYS A 283 19.16 5.97 -4.62
C LYS A 283 19.13 5.65 -3.13
N TRP A 284 17.94 5.62 -2.53
CA TRP A 284 17.78 5.24 -1.13
C TRP A 284 18.36 3.87 -0.77
N LYS A 285 18.37 2.91 -1.72
CA LYS A 285 18.97 1.59 -1.49
C LYS A 285 20.47 1.65 -1.29
N ARG A 286 21.15 2.59 -1.93
CA ARG A 286 22.61 2.76 -1.79
C ARG A 286 22.97 3.15 -0.37
N SER A 287 22.15 3.96 0.31
CA SER A 287 22.37 4.34 1.71
C SER A 287 22.41 3.14 2.67
N ILE A 288 21.75 2.03 2.32
CA ILE A 288 21.73 0.78 3.12
C ILE A 288 22.89 -0.16 2.73
N VAL A 289 23.34 -0.13 1.47
CA VAL A 289 24.35 -1.07 0.92
C VAL A 289 25.78 -0.56 1.06
N GLU A 290 25.99 0.76 1.07
CA GLU A 290 27.34 1.36 1.08
C GLU A 290 28.06 1.22 2.44
N ASP A 291 27.38 0.73 3.49
CA ASP A 291 28.01 0.35 4.76
C ASP A 291 28.57 -1.11 4.75
N LYS A 292 29.30 -1.48 3.67
CA LYS A 292 30.01 -2.77 3.58
C LYS A 292 31.48 -2.64 3.95
#